data_32b285a3104645c47687a16085ef641c
#
_entry.id   32b285a3104645c47687a16085ef641c
#
_cell.length_a   1.000
_cell.length_b   1.000
_cell.length_c   1.000
_cell.angle_alpha   90.00
_cell.angle_beta   90.00
_cell.angle_gamma   90.00
#
_symmetry.space_group_name_H-M   'P 1'
#
loop_
_entity.id
_entity.type
_entity.pdbx_description
1 polymer ?
#
loop_
_entity_poly.entity_id
_entity_poly.type
_entity_poly.pdbx_seq_one_letter_code
_entity_poly.pdbx_strand_id
1 'polypeptide(L)'
;MDIIKILQEELGIRRGQVETTIKLIDEGNTIPFIARYRKEMTGSLDDETLRNFHERLLYLRNLEERKEAIKKNIEEQGKLTKELAKQIEEAKTLVAVEDLYRPYKQKKRTRAMIAKEKGLEPLANLILLQMTKEPLEKEAEAFINEEKDVKTVEDALKGANDIIAEHIADDAEYRTWIRKATWDHGK
;
A
#
# COMPACT_ATOMS: atom_id res chain seq x y z
N MET A 1 -15.51 2.75 -5.80
CA MET A 1 -15.49 4.03 -4.99
C MET A 1 -16.40 5.05 -5.63
N ASP A 2 -17.18 5.84 -4.86
CA ASP A 2 -18.03 6.92 -5.42
C ASP A 2 -17.25 8.23 -5.51
N ILE A 3 -16.57 8.42 -6.65
CA ILE A 3 -15.74 9.61 -6.93
C ILE A 3 -16.57 10.88 -6.88
N ILE A 4 -17.84 10.84 -7.37
CA ILE A 4 -18.71 12.00 -7.40
C ILE A 4 -19.01 12.48 -5.98
N LYS A 5 -19.33 11.55 -5.08
CA LYS A 5 -19.60 11.86 -3.69
C LYS A 5 -18.38 12.45 -2.97
N ILE A 6 -17.20 11.86 -3.22
CA ILE A 6 -15.95 12.35 -2.61
C ILE A 6 -15.66 13.79 -3.06
N LEU A 7 -15.71 14.07 -4.36
CA LEU A 7 -15.47 15.41 -4.89
C LEU A 7 -16.50 16.43 -4.39
N GLN A 8 -17.76 16.01 -4.27
CA GLN A 8 -18.82 16.85 -3.70
C GLN A 8 -18.52 17.23 -2.25
N GLU A 9 -18.13 16.28 -1.42
CA GLU A 9 -17.85 16.50 0.00
C GLU A 9 -16.56 17.31 0.20
N GLU A 10 -15.48 16.99 -0.52
CA GLU A 10 -14.18 17.64 -0.37
C GLU A 10 -14.17 19.09 -0.87
N LEU A 11 -14.88 19.37 -1.96
CA LEU A 11 -14.91 20.71 -2.57
C LEU A 11 -16.11 21.54 -2.17
N GLY A 12 -17.07 20.99 -1.43
CA GLY A 12 -18.27 21.70 -0.99
C GLY A 12 -19.18 22.12 -2.12
N ILE A 13 -19.20 21.42 -3.25
CA ILE A 13 -19.98 21.73 -4.45
C ILE A 13 -21.14 20.77 -4.64
N ARG A 14 -22.15 21.15 -5.44
CA ARG A 14 -23.31 20.31 -5.67
C ARG A 14 -23.03 19.18 -6.62
N ARG A 15 -23.71 18.06 -6.47
CA ARG A 15 -23.57 16.87 -7.30
C ARG A 15 -23.66 17.17 -8.81
N GLY A 16 -24.63 17.99 -9.22
CA GLY A 16 -24.78 18.36 -10.63
C GLY A 16 -23.60 19.17 -11.17
N GLN A 17 -22.94 19.99 -10.33
CA GLN A 17 -21.70 20.68 -10.71
C GLN A 17 -20.57 19.70 -10.93
N VAL A 18 -20.44 18.68 -10.05
CA VAL A 18 -19.45 17.61 -10.18
C VAL A 18 -19.64 16.83 -11.48
N GLU A 19 -20.85 16.35 -11.72
CA GLU A 19 -21.19 15.56 -12.92
C GLU A 19 -20.94 16.34 -14.20
N THR A 20 -21.38 17.59 -14.26
CA THR A 20 -21.15 18.45 -15.43
C THR A 20 -19.69 18.76 -15.65
N THR A 21 -18.92 19.04 -14.59
CA THR A 21 -17.49 19.34 -14.71
C THR A 21 -16.71 18.11 -15.17
N ILE A 22 -17.02 16.91 -14.64
CA ILE A 22 -16.42 15.64 -15.10
C ILE A 22 -16.71 15.47 -16.62
N LYS A 23 -17.96 15.64 -17.03
CA LYS A 23 -18.34 15.52 -18.44
C LYS A 23 -17.55 16.46 -19.34
N LEU A 24 -17.42 17.71 -18.96
CA LEU A 24 -16.67 18.71 -19.74
C LEU A 24 -15.17 18.33 -19.85
N ILE A 25 -14.58 17.81 -18.78
CA ILE A 25 -13.18 17.34 -18.78
C ILE A 25 -13.04 16.11 -19.70
N ASP A 26 -13.97 15.17 -19.61
CA ASP A 26 -13.96 13.94 -20.42
C ASP A 26 -14.19 14.21 -21.92
N GLU A 27 -14.87 15.30 -22.24
CA GLU A 27 -15.00 15.82 -23.61
C GLU A 27 -13.69 16.47 -24.13
N GLY A 28 -12.63 16.52 -23.33
CA GLY A 28 -11.32 17.06 -23.70
C GLY A 28 -11.18 18.57 -23.54
N ASN A 29 -12.13 19.23 -22.87
CA ASN A 29 -12.01 20.66 -22.60
C ASN A 29 -10.92 20.92 -21.55
N THR A 30 -10.08 21.93 -21.81
CA THR A 30 -9.07 22.38 -20.85
C THR A 30 -9.69 23.18 -19.71
N ILE A 31 -9.06 23.15 -18.53
CA ILE A 31 -9.55 23.90 -17.37
C ILE A 31 -9.71 25.41 -17.64
N PRO A 32 -8.75 26.10 -18.29
CA PRO A 32 -8.93 27.51 -18.64
C PRO A 32 -10.11 27.74 -19.61
N PHE A 33 -10.36 26.79 -20.50
CA PHE A 33 -11.52 26.90 -21.40
C PHE A 33 -12.84 26.76 -20.64
N ILE A 34 -12.95 25.80 -19.72
CA ILE A 34 -14.13 25.59 -18.87
C ILE A 34 -14.37 26.83 -18.02
N ALA A 35 -13.33 27.35 -17.34
CA ALA A 35 -13.43 28.53 -16.49
C ALA A 35 -13.94 29.77 -17.24
N ARG A 36 -13.54 29.94 -18.52
CA ARG A 36 -13.88 31.13 -19.32
C ARG A 36 -15.20 30.99 -20.07
N TYR A 37 -15.46 29.82 -20.67
CA TYR A 37 -16.54 29.65 -21.65
C TYR A 37 -17.67 28.71 -21.21
N ARG A 38 -17.53 28.03 -20.06
CA ARG A 38 -18.53 27.08 -19.53
C ARG A 38 -18.98 27.39 -18.10
N LYS A 39 -18.80 28.65 -17.69
CA LYS A 39 -19.09 29.13 -16.34
C LYS A 39 -20.53 28.84 -15.89
N GLU A 40 -21.49 29.05 -16.76
CA GLU A 40 -22.91 28.78 -16.48
C GLU A 40 -23.18 27.27 -16.27
N MET A 41 -22.49 26.41 -17.06
CA MET A 41 -22.68 24.96 -16.97
C MET A 41 -22.10 24.38 -15.67
N THR A 42 -21.00 24.94 -15.17
CA THR A 42 -20.36 24.52 -13.92
C THR A 42 -20.94 25.18 -12.66
N GLY A 43 -21.95 26.04 -12.85
CA GLY A 43 -22.53 26.83 -11.73
C GLY A 43 -21.53 27.81 -11.15
N SER A 44 -20.77 28.47 -12.02
CA SER A 44 -19.82 29.54 -11.69
C SER A 44 -18.63 29.10 -10.83
N LEU A 45 -18.15 27.87 -11.00
CA LEU A 45 -16.90 27.46 -10.37
C LEU A 45 -15.75 28.35 -10.90
N ASP A 46 -14.91 28.82 -9.98
CA ASP A 46 -13.75 29.61 -10.32
C ASP A 46 -12.57 28.74 -10.83
N ASP A 47 -11.54 29.39 -11.35
CA ASP A 47 -10.39 28.72 -11.94
C ASP A 47 -9.61 27.89 -10.91
N GLU A 48 -9.50 28.35 -9.68
CA GLU A 48 -8.81 27.64 -8.60
C GLU A 48 -9.58 26.36 -8.20
N THR A 49 -10.88 26.47 -8.01
CA THR A 49 -11.76 25.32 -7.72
C THR A 49 -11.71 24.28 -8.84
N LEU A 50 -11.73 24.73 -10.10
CA LEU A 50 -11.65 23.84 -11.26
C LEU A 50 -10.28 23.12 -11.38
N ARG A 51 -9.18 23.78 -11.03
CA ARG A 51 -7.84 23.15 -10.99
C ARG A 51 -7.78 22.10 -9.89
N ASN A 52 -8.18 22.46 -8.68
CA ASN A 52 -8.23 21.54 -7.56
C ASN A 52 -9.15 20.34 -7.85
N PHE A 53 -10.28 20.59 -8.49
CA PHE A 53 -11.21 19.56 -8.97
C PHE A 53 -10.52 18.59 -9.94
N HIS A 54 -9.82 19.13 -10.95
CA HIS A 54 -9.17 18.33 -11.98
C HIS A 54 -8.04 17.47 -11.40
N GLU A 55 -7.18 18.05 -10.57
CA GLU A 55 -6.10 17.33 -9.91
C GLU A 55 -6.65 16.20 -9.02
N ARG A 56 -7.71 16.52 -8.27
CA ARG A 56 -8.32 15.54 -7.37
C ARG A 56 -9.04 14.42 -8.14
N LEU A 57 -9.74 14.76 -9.23
CA LEU A 57 -10.38 13.78 -10.10
C LEU A 57 -9.36 12.80 -10.69
N LEU A 58 -8.24 13.31 -11.20
CA LEU A 58 -7.15 12.47 -11.73
C LEU A 58 -6.58 11.56 -10.65
N TYR A 59 -6.34 12.09 -9.45
CA TYR A 59 -5.86 11.29 -8.34
C TYR A 59 -6.83 10.16 -7.97
N LEU A 60 -8.13 10.45 -7.87
CA LEU A 60 -9.13 9.45 -7.51
C LEU A 60 -9.31 8.38 -8.61
N ARG A 61 -9.23 8.76 -9.87
CA ARG A 61 -9.24 7.81 -11.00
C ARG A 61 -8.02 6.89 -10.97
N ASN A 62 -6.84 7.45 -10.78
CA ASN A 62 -5.60 6.68 -10.63
C ASN A 62 -5.66 5.72 -9.43
N LEU A 63 -6.24 6.17 -8.32
CA LEU A 63 -6.44 5.34 -7.13
C LEU A 63 -7.35 4.15 -7.42
N GLU A 64 -8.47 4.38 -8.11
CA GLU A 64 -9.41 3.32 -8.47
C GLU A 64 -8.78 2.30 -9.44
N GLU A 65 -8.14 2.79 -10.50
CA GLU A 65 -7.42 1.95 -11.46
C GLU A 65 -6.34 1.11 -10.77
N ARG A 66 -5.61 1.72 -9.83
CA ARG A 66 -4.58 1.01 -9.08
C ARG A 66 -5.15 -0.07 -8.17
N LYS A 67 -6.28 0.19 -7.51
CA LYS A 67 -6.98 -0.81 -6.69
C LYS A 67 -7.40 -2.02 -7.52
N GLU A 68 -8.00 -1.79 -8.70
CA GLU A 68 -8.42 -2.86 -9.58
C GLU A 68 -7.22 -3.69 -10.08
N ALA A 69 -6.14 -3.02 -10.50
CA ALA A 69 -4.93 -3.70 -10.94
C ALA A 69 -4.30 -4.57 -9.84
N ILE A 70 -4.28 -4.08 -8.60
CA ILE A 70 -3.75 -4.80 -7.44
C ILE A 70 -4.65 -5.99 -7.08
N LYS A 71 -5.97 -5.81 -7.02
CA LYS A 71 -6.92 -6.90 -6.76
C LYS A 71 -6.74 -8.02 -7.77
N LYS A 72 -6.69 -7.67 -9.06
CA LYS A 72 -6.47 -8.63 -10.14
C LYS A 72 -5.14 -9.39 -9.97
N ASN A 73 -4.06 -8.69 -9.69
CA ASN A 73 -2.75 -9.32 -9.51
C ASN A 73 -2.71 -10.28 -8.31
N ILE A 74 -3.33 -9.92 -7.19
CA ILE A 74 -3.40 -10.79 -6.00
C ILE A 74 -4.33 -11.99 -6.26
N GLU A 75 -5.42 -11.79 -7.02
CA GLU A 75 -6.35 -12.86 -7.42
C GLU A 75 -5.65 -13.88 -8.34
N GLU A 76 -4.87 -13.43 -9.31
CA GLU A 76 -4.04 -14.28 -10.19
C GLU A 76 -3.05 -15.13 -9.39
N GLN A 77 -2.60 -14.67 -8.21
CA GLN A 77 -1.78 -15.42 -7.28
C GLN A 77 -2.59 -16.38 -6.38
N GLY A 78 -3.92 -16.37 -6.47
CA GLY A 78 -4.81 -17.18 -5.62
C GLY A 78 -4.82 -16.75 -4.15
N LYS A 79 -4.42 -15.52 -3.84
CA LYS A 79 -4.25 -15.00 -2.47
C LYS A 79 -5.25 -13.91 -2.08
N LEU A 80 -6.18 -13.54 -2.96
CA LEU A 80 -7.16 -12.51 -2.68
C LEU A 80 -8.27 -13.06 -1.76
N THR A 81 -8.26 -12.61 -0.51
CA THR A 81 -9.34 -12.90 0.44
C THR A 81 -10.43 -11.82 0.38
N LYS A 82 -11.64 -12.14 0.84
CA LYS A 82 -12.74 -11.15 0.93
C LYS A 82 -12.38 -9.97 1.82
N GLU A 83 -11.64 -10.22 2.89
CA GLU A 83 -11.19 -9.21 3.84
C GLU A 83 -10.17 -8.27 3.22
N LEU A 84 -9.16 -8.82 2.54
CA LEU A 84 -8.16 -8.02 1.82
C LEU A 84 -8.79 -7.19 0.70
N ALA A 85 -9.71 -7.75 -0.07
CA ALA A 85 -10.44 -7.02 -1.11
C ALA A 85 -11.18 -5.82 -0.51
N LYS A 86 -11.85 -6.01 0.64
CA LYS A 86 -12.54 -4.94 1.37
C LYS A 86 -11.56 -3.86 1.85
N GLN A 87 -10.42 -4.25 2.45
CA GLN A 87 -9.39 -3.31 2.89
C GLN A 87 -8.84 -2.46 1.73
N ILE A 88 -8.58 -3.08 0.56
CA ILE A 88 -8.15 -2.38 -0.64
C ILE A 88 -9.22 -1.38 -1.10
N GLU A 89 -10.50 -1.78 -1.09
CA GLU A 89 -11.60 -0.90 -1.48
C GLU A 89 -11.77 0.30 -0.55
N GLU A 90 -11.63 0.10 0.75
CA GLU A 90 -11.75 1.13 1.78
C GLU A 90 -10.54 2.07 1.86
N ALA A 91 -9.41 1.68 1.29
CA ALA A 91 -8.20 2.50 1.28
C ALA A 91 -8.43 3.84 0.56
N LYS A 92 -8.10 4.94 1.21
CA LYS A 92 -8.35 6.31 0.73
C LYS A 92 -7.16 6.93 0.00
N THR A 93 -6.01 6.30 0.04
CA THR A 93 -4.77 6.82 -0.55
C THR A 93 -4.02 5.73 -1.30
N LEU A 94 -3.27 6.13 -2.34
CA LEU A 94 -2.36 5.25 -3.08
C LEU A 94 -1.35 4.58 -2.14
N VAL A 95 -0.86 5.31 -1.15
CA VAL A 95 0.11 4.78 -0.19
C VAL A 95 -0.48 3.63 0.62
N ALA A 96 -1.73 3.76 1.08
CA ALA A 96 -2.41 2.70 1.83
C ALA A 96 -2.63 1.46 0.96
N VAL A 97 -3.01 1.65 -0.31
CA VAL A 97 -3.17 0.55 -1.28
C VAL A 97 -1.84 -0.16 -1.55
N GLU A 98 -0.75 0.59 -1.74
CA GLU A 98 0.59 0.02 -1.96
C GLU A 98 1.10 -0.73 -0.72
N ASP A 99 0.80 -0.25 0.48
CA ASP A 99 1.16 -0.94 1.73
C ASP A 99 0.43 -2.31 1.83
N LEU A 100 -0.86 -2.36 1.49
CA LEU A 100 -1.63 -3.62 1.43
C LEU A 100 -1.11 -4.58 0.35
N TYR A 101 -0.64 -4.06 -0.79
CA TYR A 101 -0.12 -4.86 -1.89
C TYR A 101 1.29 -5.40 -1.65
N ARG A 102 2.08 -4.75 -0.80
CA ARG A 102 3.50 -5.03 -0.63
C ARG A 102 3.85 -6.50 -0.35
N PRO A 103 3.13 -7.25 0.52
CA PRO A 103 3.39 -8.67 0.76
C PRO A 103 3.20 -9.54 -0.49
N TYR A 104 2.38 -9.10 -1.43
CA TYR A 104 2.01 -9.84 -2.66
C TYR A 104 2.81 -9.42 -3.89
N LYS A 105 3.54 -8.30 -3.78
CA LYS A 105 4.35 -7.78 -4.88
C LYS A 105 5.52 -8.72 -5.16
N GLN A 106 5.69 -9.11 -6.42
CA GLN A 106 6.86 -9.90 -6.81
C GLN A 106 8.13 -9.11 -6.50
N LYS A 107 8.96 -9.69 -5.65
CA LYS A 107 10.24 -9.12 -5.23
C LYS A 107 11.38 -9.77 -5.99
N LYS A 108 12.44 -9.01 -6.23
CA LYS A 108 13.74 -9.60 -6.58
C LYS A 108 14.22 -10.44 -5.39
N ARG A 109 15.09 -11.42 -5.65
CA ARG A 109 15.68 -12.30 -4.63
C ARG A 109 16.22 -11.48 -3.45
N THR A 110 15.53 -11.57 -2.31
CA THR A 110 15.87 -10.84 -1.08
C THR A 110 16.72 -11.68 -0.15
N ARG A 111 17.36 -11.05 0.85
CA ARG A 111 18.08 -11.80 1.90
C ARG A 111 17.14 -12.69 2.69
N ALA A 112 15.91 -12.25 2.95
CA ALA A 112 14.89 -13.05 3.60
C ALA A 112 14.50 -14.28 2.77
N MET A 113 14.38 -14.18 1.44
CA MET A 113 14.14 -15.34 0.58
C MET A 113 15.30 -16.33 0.64
N ILE A 114 16.54 -15.86 0.61
CA ILE A 114 17.73 -16.71 0.76
C ILE A 114 17.72 -17.41 2.12
N ALA A 115 17.38 -16.69 3.20
CA ALA A 115 17.30 -17.27 4.53
C ALA A 115 16.19 -18.34 4.65
N LYS A 116 15.05 -18.14 3.98
CA LYS A 116 13.98 -19.15 3.88
C LYS A 116 14.42 -20.40 3.11
N GLU A 117 15.13 -20.23 2.00
CA GLU A 117 15.72 -21.33 1.24
C GLU A 117 16.71 -22.14 2.11
N LYS A 118 17.44 -21.47 3.00
CA LYS A 118 18.34 -22.09 4.00
C LYS A 118 17.57 -22.80 5.14
N GLY A 119 16.24 -22.68 5.20
CA GLY A 119 15.40 -23.36 6.20
C GLY A 119 15.31 -22.63 7.54
N LEU A 120 15.56 -21.31 7.57
CA LEU A 120 15.58 -20.51 8.80
C LEU A 120 14.22 -19.90 9.17
N GLU A 121 13.16 -20.16 8.41
CA GLU A 121 11.81 -19.65 8.69
C GLU A 121 11.24 -20.14 10.04
N PRO A 122 11.42 -21.44 10.44
CA PRO A 122 10.97 -21.87 11.77
C PRO A 122 11.68 -21.14 12.92
N LEU A 123 12.97 -20.84 12.76
CA LEU A 123 13.71 -20.06 13.78
C LEU A 123 13.18 -18.62 13.86
N ALA A 124 12.91 -17.99 12.72
CA ALA A 124 12.30 -16.67 12.68
C ALA A 124 10.92 -16.65 13.40
N ASN A 125 10.08 -17.66 13.14
CA ASN A 125 8.78 -17.78 13.79
C ASN A 125 8.89 -18.01 15.30
N LEU A 126 9.85 -18.82 15.74
CA LEU A 126 10.13 -19.06 17.15
C LEU A 126 10.51 -17.75 17.87
N ILE A 127 11.36 -16.94 17.24
CA ILE A 127 11.76 -15.63 17.78
C ILE A 127 10.54 -14.67 17.84
N LEU A 128 9.71 -14.62 16.79
CA LEU A 128 8.52 -13.76 16.76
C LEU A 128 7.50 -14.13 17.83
N LEU A 129 7.32 -15.42 18.11
CA LEU A 129 6.40 -15.88 19.14
C LEU A 129 6.85 -15.54 20.57
N GLN A 130 8.14 -15.27 20.77
CA GLN A 130 8.72 -14.93 22.11
C GLN A 130 8.35 -15.94 23.21
N MET A 131 8.14 -17.21 22.84
CA MET A 131 7.67 -18.25 23.78
C MET A 131 8.80 -19.15 24.31
N THR A 132 10.01 -19.01 23.79
CA THR A 132 11.15 -19.81 24.26
C THR A 132 11.65 -19.32 25.62
N LYS A 133 12.03 -20.26 26.46
CA LYS A 133 12.69 -19.99 27.75
C LYS A 133 14.21 -20.16 27.69
N GLU A 134 14.69 -20.77 26.60
CA GLU A 134 16.10 -20.99 26.35
C GLU A 134 16.73 -19.77 25.67
N PRO A 135 18.05 -19.56 25.83
CA PRO A 135 18.77 -18.55 25.07
C PRO A 135 18.63 -18.77 23.57
N LEU A 136 18.46 -17.67 22.80
CA LEU A 136 18.27 -17.75 21.34
C LEU A 136 19.43 -18.44 20.63
N GLU A 137 20.63 -18.31 21.15
CA GLU A 137 21.83 -18.97 20.64
C GLU A 137 21.68 -20.50 20.66
N LYS A 138 21.10 -21.03 21.74
CA LYS A 138 20.87 -22.47 21.91
C LYS A 138 19.79 -22.99 20.95
N GLU A 139 18.74 -22.22 20.78
CA GLU A 139 17.69 -22.55 19.79
C GLU A 139 18.24 -22.50 18.36
N ALA A 140 19.12 -21.55 18.06
CA ALA A 140 19.73 -21.41 16.75
C ALA A 140 20.73 -22.53 16.39
N GLU A 141 21.34 -23.18 17.39
CA GLU A 141 22.24 -24.33 17.17
C GLU A 141 21.56 -25.45 16.37
N ALA A 142 20.28 -25.69 16.60
CA ALA A 142 19.49 -26.71 15.89
C ALA A 142 19.33 -26.42 14.38
N PHE A 143 19.59 -25.20 13.94
CA PHE A 143 19.45 -24.75 12.56
C PHE A 143 20.77 -24.64 11.81
N ILE A 144 21.89 -25.01 12.43
CA ILE A 144 23.19 -25.10 11.76
C ILE A 144 23.13 -26.22 10.74
N ASN A 145 23.45 -25.91 9.48
CA ASN A 145 23.46 -26.87 8.39
C ASN A 145 24.47 -26.42 7.31
N GLU A 146 25.60 -27.11 7.22
CA GLU A 146 26.66 -26.79 6.28
C GLU A 146 26.21 -26.95 4.81
N GLU A 147 25.35 -27.93 4.50
CA GLU A 147 24.81 -28.12 3.14
C GLU A 147 23.97 -26.94 2.67
N LYS A 148 23.34 -26.24 3.61
CA LYS A 148 22.54 -25.04 3.35
C LYS A 148 23.31 -23.74 3.59
N ASP A 149 24.64 -23.83 3.76
CA ASP A 149 25.50 -22.68 4.02
C ASP A 149 25.09 -21.87 5.25
N VAL A 150 24.71 -22.58 6.33
CA VAL A 150 24.49 -22.04 7.69
C VAL A 150 25.53 -22.67 8.60
N LYS A 151 26.68 -22.03 8.77
CA LYS A 151 27.86 -22.63 9.43
C LYS A 151 27.94 -22.32 10.92
N THR A 152 27.34 -21.23 11.33
CA THR A 152 27.44 -20.74 12.71
C THR A 152 26.05 -20.36 13.25
N VAL A 153 25.96 -20.26 14.58
CA VAL A 153 24.79 -19.71 15.28
C VAL A 153 24.48 -18.29 14.81
N GLU A 154 25.54 -17.51 14.58
CA GLU A 154 25.40 -16.13 14.06
C GLU A 154 24.78 -16.09 12.65
N ASP A 155 25.15 -17.02 11.79
CA ASP A 155 24.56 -17.14 10.44
C ASP A 155 23.05 -17.46 10.52
N ALA A 156 22.68 -18.39 11.41
CA ALA A 156 21.29 -18.77 11.65
C ALA A 156 20.46 -17.59 12.18
N LEU A 157 20.96 -16.89 13.21
CA LEU A 157 20.28 -15.73 13.80
C LEU A 157 20.18 -14.56 12.81
N LYS A 158 21.22 -14.30 12.02
CA LYS A 158 21.22 -13.27 11.00
C LYS A 158 20.17 -13.55 9.91
N GLY A 159 20.10 -14.79 9.45
CA GLY A 159 19.08 -15.18 8.48
C GLY A 159 17.66 -15.09 9.05
N ALA A 160 17.44 -15.51 10.29
CA ALA A 160 16.17 -15.34 10.96
C ALA A 160 15.78 -13.85 11.09
N ASN A 161 16.73 -12.99 11.45
CA ASN A 161 16.53 -11.55 11.51
C ASN A 161 16.18 -10.94 10.14
N ASP A 162 16.81 -11.39 9.06
CA ASP A 162 16.46 -10.92 7.71
C ASP A 162 15.01 -11.27 7.35
N ILE A 163 14.50 -12.44 7.76
CA ILE A 163 13.11 -12.86 7.57
C ILE A 163 12.17 -11.97 8.40
N ILE A 164 12.48 -11.75 9.67
CA ILE A 164 11.68 -10.93 10.58
C ILE A 164 11.63 -9.48 10.10
N ALA A 165 12.78 -8.93 9.70
CA ALA A 165 12.86 -7.56 9.19
C ALA A 165 12.01 -7.36 7.94
N GLU A 166 12.00 -8.32 7.02
CA GLU A 166 11.15 -8.27 5.84
C GLU A 166 9.66 -8.37 6.21
N HIS A 167 9.30 -9.27 7.14
CA HIS A 167 7.93 -9.42 7.62
C HIS A 167 7.40 -8.11 8.21
N ILE A 168 8.15 -7.48 9.12
CA ILE A 168 7.78 -6.19 9.72
C ILE A 168 7.72 -5.07 8.66
N ALA A 169 8.70 -5.04 7.74
CA ALA A 169 8.75 -4.01 6.69
C ALA A 169 7.60 -4.11 5.69
N ASP A 170 6.99 -5.29 5.53
CA ASP A 170 5.88 -5.53 4.61
C ASP A 170 4.51 -5.40 5.25
N ASP A 171 4.45 -5.41 6.57
CA ASP A 171 3.19 -5.28 7.30
C ASP A 171 2.61 -3.86 7.18
N ALA A 172 1.36 -3.78 6.74
CA ALA A 172 0.69 -2.50 6.48
C ALA A 172 0.41 -1.69 7.76
N GLU A 173 0.16 -2.37 8.89
CA GLU A 173 -0.11 -1.72 10.18
C GLU A 173 1.17 -1.12 10.75
N TYR A 174 2.27 -1.87 10.76
CA TYR A 174 3.58 -1.36 11.18
C TYR A 174 4.04 -0.19 10.30
N ARG A 175 3.84 -0.26 8.99
CA ARG A 175 4.19 0.84 8.08
C ARG A 175 3.38 2.10 8.37
N THR A 176 2.09 1.95 8.61
CA THR A 176 1.21 3.07 8.95
C THR A 176 1.62 3.69 10.28
N TRP A 177 1.91 2.87 11.28
CA TRP A 177 2.36 3.33 12.59
C TRP A 177 3.71 4.06 12.51
N ILE A 178 4.71 3.47 11.84
CA ILE A 178 6.04 4.07 11.67
C ILE A 178 5.92 5.42 10.95
N ARG A 179 5.13 5.49 9.87
CA ARG A 179 4.92 6.74 9.12
C ARG A 179 4.33 7.82 10.02
N LYS A 180 3.32 7.48 10.81
CA LYS A 180 2.69 8.41 11.75
C LYS A 180 3.68 8.85 12.83
N ALA A 181 4.38 7.93 13.47
CA ALA A 181 5.37 8.25 14.49
C ALA A 181 6.52 9.13 13.94
N THR A 182 6.98 8.87 12.72
CA THR A 182 8.00 9.69 12.05
C THR A 182 7.47 11.09 11.73
N TRP A 183 6.22 11.21 11.32
CA TRP A 183 5.59 12.50 11.05
C TRP A 183 5.43 13.34 12.34
N ASP A 184 4.97 12.70 13.41
CA ASP A 184 4.67 13.40 14.68
C ASP A 184 5.94 13.75 15.47
N HIS A 185 7.00 12.95 15.38
CA HIS A 185 8.20 13.04 16.22
C HIS A 185 9.52 13.12 15.45
N GLY A 186 9.50 12.98 14.12
CA GLY A 186 10.70 13.11 13.28
C GLY A 186 11.23 14.54 13.26
N LYS A 187 12.56 14.68 13.36
CA LYS A 187 13.26 15.95 13.25
C LYS A 187 13.81 16.13 11.85
#